data_c0387dd8331fb7df34de2d8f8d3fffad
#
_entry.id   c0387dd8331fb7df34de2d8f8d3fffad
#
_cell.length_a   1.000
_cell.length_b   1.000
_cell.length_c   1.000
_cell.angle_alpha   90.00
_cell.angle_beta   90.00
_cell.angle_gamma   90.00
#
_symmetry.space_group_name_H-M   'P 1'
#
loop_
_entity.id
_entity.type
_entity.pdbx_description
1 polymer ?
#
loop_
_entity_poly.entity_id
_entity_poly.type
_entity_poly.pdbx_seq_one_letter_code
_entity_poly.pdbx_strand_id
1 'polypeptide(L)'
;MAFRLPPLSSLRVFEAAARHNSFRKAADELNLTASAVSHGIQTLENWLGVELFYRETRGLRLTGAGEIYAPLVNQALSVLAKATDQLPGRKATGTLAVSSAPTFANKILLPRLGKFIAQFPDIRVTIDTSQGLVDLTLDDFDIAIRYASTKKPAANWTLLAMETLFPVCSPDLKEKFGVASGTNLLSRMPLIHVTSVSIDWNQWFRASGIEVPASIDNGLSVDTIQMGFDAAVRGLGVVLGRSPLVDGDIESGRLVPLAGQTIPSDSGYWLVTSETEFQKPEVKLFRRWLLSELGAATEHRKPAPPGSRTAQGRAR
;
A
#
# COMPACT_ATOMS: atom_id res chain seq x y z
N MET A 1 1.92 18.79 -35.13
CA MET A 1 0.47 19.12 -35.23
C MET A 1 0.12 20.09 -34.10
N ALA A 2 -0.61 21.19 -34.39
CA ALA A 2 -1.11 22.06 -33.33
C ALA A 2 -2.35 21.43 -32.70
N PHE A 3 -2.39 21.29 -31.36
CA PHE A 3 -3.57 20.85 -30.67
C PHE A 3 -4.67 21.92 -30.75
N ARG A 4 -5.84 21.56 -31.27
CA ARG A 4 -7.03 22.41 -31.22
C ARG A 4 -7.77 22.16 -29.90
N LEU A 5 -7.47 22.96 -28.89
CA LEU A 5 -8.04 22.81 -27.54
C LEU A 5 -8.93 24.01 -27.19
N PRO A 6 -9.98 23.77 -26.38
CA PRO A 6 -10.74 24.88 -25.78
C PRO A 6 -9.84 25.68 -24.82
N PRO A 7 -10.27 26.89 -24.40
CA PRO A 7 -9.54 27.65 -23.37
C PRO A 7 -9.37 26.83 -22.09
N LEU A 8 -8.14 26.73 -21.58
CA LEU A 8 -7.82 25.96 -20.36
C LEU A 8 -8.61 26.42 -19.14
N SER A 9 -8.87 27.74 -19.04
CA SER A 9 -9.71 28.29 -17.98
C SER A 9 -11.15 27.77 -18.02
N SER A 10 -11.73 27.61 -19.21
CA SER A 10 -13.07 27.05 -19.39
C SER A 10 -13.14 25.56 -19.06
N LEU A 11 -12.07 24.79 -19.38
CA LEU A 11 -11.96 23.38 -18.98
C LEU A 11 -11.89 23.23 -17.46
N ARG A 12 -11.11 24.07 -16.75
CA ARG A 12 -11.03 24.07 -15.28
C ARG A 12 -12.38 24.40 -14.64
N VAL A 13 -13.07 25.38 -15.18
CA VAL A 13 -14.40 25.76 -14.68
C VAL A 13 -15.41 24.63 -14.90
N PHE A 14 -15.36 23.96 -16.05
CA PHE A 14 -16.22 22.81 -16.35
C PHE A 14 -15.97 21.63 -15.41
N GLU A 15 -14.71 21.27 -15.18
CA GLU A 15 -14.33 20.19 -14.29
C GLU A 15 -14.88 20.43 -12.87
N ALA A 16 -14.59 21.60 -12.29
CA ALA A 16 -15.07 21.95 -10.97
C ALA A 16 -16.61 21.96 -10.87
N ALA A 17 -17.29 22.50 -11.88
CA ALA A 17 -18.76 22.52 -11.93
C ALA A 17 -19.36 21.11 -12.04
N ALA A 18 -18.75 20.23 -12.84
CA ALA A 18 -19.17 18.84 -13.01
C ALA A 18 -18.99 18.04 -11.71
N ARG A 19 -17.85 18.15 -11.07
CA ARG A 19 -17.52 17.44 -9.84
C ARG A 19 -18.41 17.87 -8.65
N HIS A 20 -18.69 19.16 -8.52
CA HIS A 20 -19.54 19.70 -7.46
C HIS A 20 -21.04 19.64 -7.76
N ASN A 21 -21.44 19.40 -9.01
CA ASN A 21 -22.81 19.57 -9.49
C ASN A 21 -23.42 20.95 -9.08
N SER A 22 -22.57 21.99 -9.06
CA SER A 22 -22.94 23.32 -8.54
C SER A 22 -22.00 24.41 -9.05
N PHE A 23 -22.53 25.42 -9.75
CA PHE A 23 -21.75 26.58 -10.16
C PHE A 23 -21.24 27.41 -8.97
N ARG A 24 -22.02 27.48 -7.91
CA ARG A 24 -21.62 28.20 -6.70
C ARG A 24 -20.43 27.56 -6.00
N LYS A 25 -20.47 26.24 -5.78
CA LYS A 25 -19.37 25.52 -5.16
C LYS A 25 -18.10 25.55 -6.03
N ALA A 26 -18.26 25.44 -7.36
CA ALA A 26 -17.15 25.60 -8.28
C ALA A 26 -16.54 27.02 -8.23
N ALA A 27 -17.38 28.04 -8.12
CA ALA A 27 -16.92 29.41 -7.95
C ALA A 27 -16.14 29.61 -6.66
N ASP A 28 -16.64 29.08 -5.54
CA ASP A 28 -15.96 29.14 -4.23
C ASP A 28 -14.59 28.46 -4.31
N GLU A 29 -14.49 27.26 -4.92
CA GLU A 29 -13.23 26.55 -5.07
C GLU A 29 -12.21 27.28 -5.95
N LEU A 30 -12.68 27.86 -7.08
CA LEU A 30 -11.81 28.53 -8.04
C LEU A 30 -11.51 29.98 -7.71
N ASN A 31 -12.04 30.51 -6.59
CA ASN A 31 -12.00 31.94 -6.24
C ASN A 31 -12.57 32.82 -7.35
N LEU A 32 -13.71 32.41 -7.93
CA LEU A 32 -14.43 33.13 -8.97
C LEU A 32 -15.83 33.53 -8.50
N THR A 33 -16.52 34.34 -9.29
CA THR A 33 -17.97 34.56 -9.11
C THR A 33 -18.78 33.49 -9.83
N ALA A 34 -19.98 33.19 -9.36
CA ALA A 34 -20.88 32.25 -10.03
C ALA A 34 -21.23 32.69 -11.47
N SER A 35 -21.26 33.98 -11.74
CA SER A 35 -21.40 34.55 -13.10
C SER A 35 -20.21 34.24 -13.97
N ALA A 36 -18.98 34.34 -13.45
CA ALA A 36 -17.75 34.01 -14.19
C ALA A 36 -17.71 32.52 -14.53
N VAL A 37 -18.12 31.65 -13.59
CA VAL A 37 -18.27 30.20 -13.83
C VAL A 37 -19.29 29.95 -14.95
N SER A 38 -20.49 30.52 -14.87
CA SER A 38 -21.52 30.38 -15.91
C SER A 38 -21.02 30.84 -17.29
N HIS A 39 -20.31 31.96 -17.34
CA HIS A 39 -19.71 32.45 -18.58
C HIS A 39 -18.62 31.52 -19.12
N GLY A 40 -17.76 30.96 -18.24
CA GLY A 40 -16.73 29.99 -18.63
C GLY A 40 -17.33 28.71 -19.24
N ILE A 41 -18.43 28.21 -18.66
CA ILE A 41 -19.19 27.08 -19.19
C ILE A 41 -19.75 27.42 -20.59
N GLN A 42 -20.42 28.57 -20.71
CA GLN A 42 -21.00 28.98 -22.00
C GLN A 42 -19.92 29.14 -23.10
N THR A 43 -18.76 29.65 -22.71
CA THR A 43 -17.61 29.75 -23.64
C THR A 43 -17.17 28.36 -24.14
N LEU A 44 -17.14 27.37 -23.22
CA LEU A 44 -16.79 26.00 -23.54
C LEU A 44 -17.82 25.33 -24.44
N GLU A 45 -19.11 25.44 -24.10
CA GLU A 45 -20.24 24.90 -24.85
C GLU A 45 -20.29 25.49 -26.29
N ASN A 46 -20.09 26.81 -26.39
CA ASN A 46 -20.01 27.48 -27.70
C ASN A 46 -18.84 26.99 -28.56
N TRP A 47 -17.68 26.74 -27.92
CA TRP A 47 -16.48 26.24 -28.61
C TRP A 47 -16.68 24.81 -29.09
N LEU A 48 -17.33 23.96 -28.27
CA LEU A 48 -17.62 22.55 -28.57
C LEU A 48 -18.83 22.39 -29.51
N GLY A 49 -19.74 23.36 -29.54
CA GLY A 49 -21.00 23.29 -30.28
C GLY A 49 -22.04 22.37 -29.62
N VAL A 50 -21.88 22.00 -28.37
CA VAL A 50 -22.80 21.14 -27.62
C VAL A 50 -22.98 21.65 -26.21
N GLU A 51 -24.16 21.44 -25.63
CA GLU A 51 -24.45 21.72 -24.21
C GLU A 51 -23.90 20.60 -23.33
N LEU A 52 -23.25 20.97 -22.23
CA LEU A 52 -22.65 20.05 -21.26
C LEU A 52 -23.49 19.94 -19.99
N PHE A 53 -24.35 20.95 -19.72
CA PHE A 53 -25.24 20.97 -18.57
C PHE A 53 -26.69 21.24 -18.97
N TYR A 54 -27.60 20.57 -18.29
CA TYR A 54 -29.02 20.98 -18.23
C TYR A 54 -29.16 22.11 -17.21
N ARG A 55 -29.80 23.21 -17.64
CA ARG A 55 -30.15 24.34 -16.75
C ARG A 55 -31.53 24.10 -16.19
N GLU A 56 -31.61 23.42 -15.05
CA GLU A 56 -32.87 23.15 -14.36
C GLU A 56 -33.13 24.19 -13.25
N THR A 57 -34.37 24.39 -12.89
CA THR A 57 -34.79 25.32 -11.83
C THR A 57 -34.33 24.87 -10.42
N ARG A 58 -33.95 23.58 -10.29
CA ARG A 58 -33.43 22.99 -9.03
C ARG A 58 -32.20 22.13 -9.33
N GLY A 59 -31.06 22.81 -9.41
CA GLY A 59 -29.76 22.11 -9.50
C GLY A 59 -29.11 22.13 -10.87
N LEU A 60 -27.93 21.61 -10.93
CA LEU A 60 -27.09 21.45 -12.13
C LEU A 60 -26.94 19.97 -12.42
N ARG A 61 -27.20 19.54 -13.66
CA ARG A 61 -27.03 18.15 -14.09
C ARG A 61 -26.29 18.12 -15.42
N LEU A 62 -25.37 17.17 -15.56
CA LEU A 62 -24.67 16.94 -16.82
C LEU A 62 -25.64 16.42 -17.90
N THR A 63 -25.40 16.82 -19.14
CA THR A 63 -25.97 16.18 -20.33
C THR A 63 -25.23 14.88 -20.63
N GLY A 64 -25.72 14.04 -21.53
CA GLY A 64 -24.96 12.85 -21.96
C GLY A 64 -23.58 13.20 -22.53
N ALA A 65 -23.45 14.36 -23.23
CA ALA A 65 -22.16 14.88 -23.67
C ALA A 65 -21.26 15.28 -22.49
N GLY A 66 -21.85 15.93 -21.47
CA GLY A 66 -21.16 16.30 -20.23
C GLY A 66 -20.67 15.09 -19.43
N GLU A 67 -21.49 14.04 -19.32
CA GLU A 67 -21.12 12.78 -18.63
C GLU A 67 -19.94 12.07 -19.29
N ILE A 68 -19.87 12.08 -20.62
CA ILE A 68 -18.74 11.52 -21.40
C ILE A 68 -17.49 12.41 -21.27
N TYR A 69 -17.67 13.73 -21.31
CA TYR A 69 -16.55 14.66 -21.38
C TYR A 69 -15.89 14.93 -20.03
N ALA A 70 -16.67 14.94 -18.93
CA ALA A 70 -16.17 15.28 -17.59
C ALA A 70 -15.00 14.38 -17.12
N PRO A 71 -15.07 13.04 -17.18
CA PRO A 71 -13.95 12.20 -16.77
C PRO A 71 -12.69 12.42 -17.62
N LEU A 72 -12.83 12.67 -18.91
CA LEU A 72 -11.69 12.90 -19.80
C LEU A 72 -11.01 14.25 -19.52
N VAL A 73 -11.81 15.30 -19.24
CA VAL A 73 -11.27 16.62 -18.86
C VAL A 73 -10.58 16.54 -17.50
N ASN A 74 -11.17 15.87 -16.52
CA ASN A 74 -10.55 15.64 -15.21
C ASN A 74 -9.19 14.94 -15.39
N GLN A 75 -9.14 13.85 -16.15
CA GLN A 75 -7.91 13.13 -16.43
C GLN A 75 -6.85 14.01 -17.10
N ALA A 76 -7.21 14.78 -18.12
CA ALA A 76 -6.28 15.67 -18.83
C ALA A 76 -5.71 16.76 -17.90
N LEU A 77 -6.56 17.39 -17.08
CA LEU A 77 -6.15 18.40 -16.12
C LEU A 77 -5.27 17.79 -15.00
N SER A 78 -5.57 16.59 -14.54
CA SER A 78 -4.74 15.85 -13.59
C SER A 78 -3.34 15.56 -14.13
N VAL A 79 -3.24 15.15 -15.41
CA VAL A 79 -1.93 14.94 -16.07
C VAL A 79 -1.14 16.24 -16.16
N LEU A 80 -1.78 17.36 -16.52
CA LEU A 80 -1.12 18.67 -16.57
C LEU A 80 -0.66 19.12 -15.18
N ALA A 81 -1.48 18.93 -14.16
CA ALA A 81 -1.13 19.25 -12.77
C ALA A 81 0.08 18.39 -12.31
N LYS A 82 0.02 17.07 -12.54
CA LYS A 82 1.14 16.16 -12.24
C LYS A 82 2.43 16.58 -12.94
N ALA A 83 2.36 16.92 -14.23
CA ALA A 83 3.52 17.38 -15.00
C ALA A 83 4.10 18.71 -14.44
N THR A 84 3.24 19.62 -14.01
CA THR A 84 3.65 20.88 -13.38
C THR A 84 4.33 20.63 -12.02
N ASP A 85 3.81 19.70 -11.23
CA ASP A 85 4.35 19.35 -9.92
C ASP A 85 5.72 18.64 -10.01
N GLN A 86 5.99 17.99 -11.13
CA GLN A 86 7.24 17.27 -11.38
C GLN A 86 8.41 18.19 -11.82
N LEU A 87 8.19 19.48 -12.01
CA LEU A 87 9.25 20.39 -12.46
C LEU A 87 10.41 20.46 -11.46
N PRO A 88 11.68 20.41 -11.93
CA PRO A 88 12.85 20.51 -11.07
C PRO A 88 12.87 21.82 -10.29
N GLY A 89 13.32 21.77 -9.02
CA GLY A 89 13.50 22.95 -8.17
C GLY A 89 12.28 23.36 -7.35
N ARG A 90 11.13 22.72 -7.48
CA ARG A 90 10.00 22.93 -6.55
C ARG A 90 10.34 22.39 -5.18
N LYS A 91 9.92 23.11 -4.14
CA LYS A 91 9.97 22.59 -2.77
C LYS A 91 8.99 21.42 -2.64
N ALA A 92 9.36 20.44 -1.83
CA ALA A 92 8.48 19.33 -1.47
C ALA A 92 7.38 19.84 -0.52
N THR A 93 6.27 20.23 -1.08
CA THR A 93 5.09 20.74 -0.36
C THR A 93 3.83 20.18 -1.02
N GLY A 94 2.80 19.92 -0.24
CA GLY A 94 1.53 19.45 -0.80
C GLY A 94 1.16 18.04 -0.38
N THR A 95 0.40 17.33 -1.21
CA THR A 95 -0.12 16.00 -0.88
C THR A 95 0.67 14.91 -1.59
N LEU A 96 1.07 13.89 -0.82
CA LEU A 96 1.62 12.64 -1.29
C LEU A 96 0.56 11.54 -1.13
N ALA A 97 0.05 11.03 -2.23
CA ALA A 97 -0.95 9.97 -2.26
C ALA A 97 -0.29 8.60 -2.43
N VAL A 98 -0.45 7.74 -1.42
CA VAL A 98 0.15 6.40 -1.37
C VAL A 98 -0.94 5.35 -1.40
N SER A 99 -0.91 4.45 -2.38
CA SER A 99 -1.72 3.24 -2.39
C SER A 99 -0.89 2.07 -1.87
N SER A 100 -1.36 1.35 -0.86
CA SER A 100 -0.58 0.29 -0.21
C SER A 100 -1.38 -0.99 0.01
N ALA A 101 -0.71 -2.14 -0.04
CA ALA A 101 -1.29 -3.38 0.47
C ALA A 101 -1.71 -3.20 1.94
N PRO A 102 -2.95 -3.60 2.32
CA PRO A 102 -3.53 -3.24 3.63
C PRO A 102 -2.67 -3.64 4.82
N THR A 103 -2.19 -4.88 4.86
CA THR A 103 -1.39 -5.37 5.98
C THR A 103 -0.02 -4.68 6.03
N PHE A 104 0.59 -4.37 4.87
CA PHE A 104 1.85 -3.60 4.82
C PHE A 104 1.66 -2.18 5.36
N ALA A 105 0.58 -1.51 4.96
CA ALA A 105 0.25 -0.20 5.49
C ALA A 105 0.15 -0.22 7.02
N ASN A 106 -0.60 -1.18 7.57
CA ASN A 106 -0.85 -1.28 9.01
C ASN A 106 0.41 -1.69 9.81
N LYS A 107 1.11 -2.73 9.37
CA LYS A 107 2.22 -3.33 10.15
C LYS A 107 3.57 -2.65 9.92
N ILE A 108 3.79 -2.08 8.75
CA ILE A 108 5.10 -1.54 8.37
C ILE A 108 5.08 -0.02 8.24
N LEU A 109 4.13 0.52 7.48
CA LEU A 109 4.14 1.94 7.13
C LEU A 109 3.67 2.82 8.30
N LEU A 110 2.47 2.58 8.84
CA LEU A 110 1.89 3.40 9.89
C LEU A 110 2.78 3.52 11.14
N PRO A 111 3.41 2.45 11.67
CA PRO A 111 4.27 2.58 12.84
C PRO A 111 5.49 3.50 12.64
N ARG A 112 5.90 3.69 11.39
CA ARG A 112 7.07 4.50 11.02
C ARG A 112 6.70 5.90 10.52
N LEU A 113 5.47 6.08 10.04
CA LEU A 113 5.03 7.29 9.34
C LEU A 113 5.16 8.56 10.19
N GLY A 114 5.01 8.45 11.51
CA GLY A 114 5.21 9.59 12.40
C GLY A 114 6.57 10.26 12.27
N LYS A 115 7.64 9.50 11.99
CA LYS A 115 8.98 10.04 11.75
C LYS A 115 9.04 10.83 10.45
N PHE A 116 8.38 10.33 9.38
CA PHE A 116 8.32 11.04 8.12
C PHE A 116 7.58 12.37 8.25
N ILE A 117 6.41 12.36 8.89
CA ILE A 117 5.61 13.57 9.11
C ILE A 117 6.37 14.60 9.96
N ALA A 118 7.10 14.16 11.00
CA ALA A 118 7.92 15.05 11.81
C ALA A 118 9.09 15.66 11.03
N GLN A 119 9.70 14.90 10.12
CA GLN A 119 10.81 15.35 9.29
C GLN A 119 10.37 16.27 8.14
N PHE A 120 9.15 16.08 7.61
CA PHE A 120 8.62 16.80 6.46
C PHE A 120 7.20 17.30 6.75
N PRO A 121 7.04 18.30 7.65
CA PRO A 121 5.72 18.77 8.12
C PRO A 121 4.88 19.43 7.01
N ASP A 122 5.52 19.90 5.94
CA ASP A 122 4.85 20.53 4.79
C ASP A 122 4.26 19.52 3.80
N ILE A 123 4.50 18.21 4.03
CA ILE A 123 3.98 17.14 3.18
C ILE A 123 2.78 16.47 3.87
N ARG A 124 1.61 16.60 3.26
CA ARG A 124 0.41 15.87 3.67
C ARG A 124 0.41 14.48 3.05
N VAL A 125 0.47 13.42 3.85
CA VAL A 125 0.39 12.04 3.35
C VAL A 125 -1.05 11.53 3.41
N THR A 126 -1.53 10.98 2.30
CA THR A 126 -2.79 10.22 2.24
C THR A 126 -2.47 8.77 1.90
N ILE A 127 -3.12 7.82 2.60
CA ILE A 127 -2.91 6.39 2.38
C ILE A 127 -4.26 5.76 2.02
N ASP A 128 -4.29 5.08 0.89
CA ASP A 128 -5.39 4.21 0.48
C ASP A 128 -4.92 2.76 0.51
N THR A 129 -5.76 1.85 0.99
CA THR A 129 -5.42 0.44 1.13
C THR A 129 -6.21 -0.47 0.20
N SER A 130 -6.71 0.06 -0.93
CA SER A 130 -7.35 -0.76 -1.95
C SER A 130 -6.39 -1.81 -2.51
N GLN A 131 -6.89 -3.03 -2.75
CA GLN A 131 -6.09 -4.14 -3.29
C GLN A 131 -6.04 -4.14 -4.83
N GLY A 132 -6.73 -3.22 -5.50
CA GLY A 132 -6.78 -3.12 -6.96
C GLY A 132 -5.41 -2.82 -7.57
N LEU A 133 -5.23 -3.27 -8.80
CA LEU A 133 -4.13 -2.77 -9.64
C LEU A 133 -4.34 -1.27 -9.83
N VAL A 134 -3.36 -0.48 -9.39
CA VAL A 134 -3.36 0.98 -9.53
C VAL A 134 -2.53 1.33 -10.75
N ASP A 135 -3.11 2.04 -11.68
CA ASP A 135 -2.38 2.69 -12.77
C ASP A 135 -1.95 4.08 -12.30
N LEU A 136 -0.68 4.22 -11.93
CA LEU A 136 -0.13 5.49 -11.44
C LEU A 136 -0.16 6.63 -12.47
N THR A 137 -0.50 6.33 -13.73
CA THR A 137 -0.67 7.36 -14.76
C THR A 137 -2.10 7.87 -14.83
N LEU A 138 -3.07 7.04 -14.49
CA LEU A 138 -4.50 7.32 -14.58
C LEU A 138 -5.14 7.60 -13.22
N ASP A 139 -4.67 6.89 -12.17
CA ASP A 139 -5.19 7.02 -10.81
C ASP A 139 -4.51 8.17 -10.05
N ASP A 140 -5.18 8.70 -9.04
CA ASP A 140 -4.71 9.82 -8.24
C ASP A 140 -3.65 9.46 -7.18
N PHE A 141 -2.83 8.42 -7.44
CA PHE A 141 -1.75 8.00 -6.57
C PHE A 141 -0.38 8.36 -7.13
N ASP A 142 0.52 8.76 -6.22
CA ASP A 142 1.91 9.08 -6.54
C ASP A 142 2.83 7.88 -6.38
N ILE A 143 2.48 7.00 -5.44
CA ILE A 143 3.25 5.80 -5.07
C ILE A 143 2.28 4.64 -4.85
N ALA A 144 2.67 3.46 -5.30
CA ALA A 144 2.01 2.22 -4.90
C ALA A 144 2.99 1.29 -4.17
N ILE A 145 2.52 0.61 -3.11
CA ILE A 145 3.25 -0.46 -2.45
C ILE A 145 2.49 -1.76 -2.69
N ARG A 146 3.13 -2.70 -3.38
CA ARG A 146 2.49 -3.92 -3.84
C ARG A 146 3.30 -5.16 -3.47
N TYR A 147 2.59 -6.24 -3.23
CA TYR A 147 3.16 -7.57 -3.09
C TYR A 147 3.21 -8.25 -4.46
N ALA A 148 4.39 -8.69 -4.88
CA ALA A 148 4.58 -9.31 -6.18
C ALA A 148 5.79 -10.25 -6.21
N SER A 149 5.78 -11.18 -7.18
CA SER A 149 6.91 -12.06 -7.43
C SER A 149 8.10 -11.32 -8.04
N THR A 150 9.31 -11.77 -7.71
CA THR A 150 10.57 -11.22 -8.24
C THR A 150 10.80 -11.49 -9.72
N LYS A 151 10.00 -12.35 -10.36
CA LYS A 151 10.25 -12.83 -11.73
C LYS A 151 10.13 -11.78 -12.83
N LYS A 152 9.49 -10.62 -12.57
CA LYS A 152 9.36 -9.52 -13.56
C LYS A 152 9.22 -8.14 -12.89
N PRO A 153 10.26 -7.58 -12.25
CA PRO A 153 10.19 -6.18 -11.85
C PRO A 153 10.30 -5.29 -13.09
N ALA A 154 9.37 -4.35 -13.27
CA ALA A 154 9.53 -3.27 -14.22
C ALA A 154 10.57 -2.24 -13.70
N ALA A 155 11.11 -1.40 -14.57
CA ALA A 155 12.19 -0.45 -14.21
C ALA A 155 11.81 0.53 -13.08
N ASN A 156 10.52 0.82 -12.93
CA ASN A 156 9.97 1.71 -11.89
C ASN A 156 9.61 1.00 -10.57
N TRP A 157 9.97 -0.27 -10.42
CA TRP A 157 9.76 -1.07 -9.22
C TRP A 157 11.03 -1.12 -8.38
N THR A 158 10.92 -0.77 -7.10
CA THR A 158 12.03 -0.86 -6.13
C THR A 158 11.67 -1.87 -5.05
N LEU A 159 12.49 -2.89 -4.86
CA LEU A 159 12.27 -3.87 -3.80
C LEU A 159 12.40 -3.23 -2.43
N LEU A 160 11.40 -3.40 -1.58
CA LEU A 160 11.40 -2.97 -0.19
C LEU A 160 11.84 -4.10 0.75
N ALA A 161 11.25 -5.29 0.59
CA ALA A 161 11.59 -6.46 1.39
C ALA A 161 11.13 -7.74 0.70
N MET A 162 11.93 -8.79 0.81
CA MET A 162 11.52 -10.16 0.46
C MET A 162 10.72 -10.77 1.60
N GLU A 163 9.78 -11.64 1.25
CA GLU A 163 9.00 -12.35 2.25
C GLU A 163 9.69 -13.65 2.68
N THR A 164 9.60 -13.95 3.98
CA THR A 164 9.94 -15.28 4.53
C THR A 164 8.81 -15.77 5.42
N LEU A 165 8.59 -17.08 5.46
CA LEU A 165 7.46 -17.69 6.15
C LEU A 165 7.94 -18.67 7.22
N PHE A 166 7.33 -18.60 8.40
CA PHE A 166 7.57 -19.49 9.53
C PHE A 166 6.36 -19.50 10.48
N PRO A 167 6.08 -20.60 11.20
CA PRO A 167 4.96 -20.67 12.13
C PRO A 167 5.14 -19.75 13.32
N VAL A 168 4.05 -19.03 13.71
CA VAL A 168 4.01 -18.18 14.90
C VAL A 168 2.69 -18.38 15.65
N CYS A 169 2.72 -18.20 16.98
CA CYS A 169 1.52 -18.21 17.82
C CYS A 169 1.72 -17.27 19.02
N SER A 170 0.69 -17.08 19.84
CA SER A 170 0.83 -16.37 21.12
C SER A 170 1.72 -17.14 22.09
N PRO A 171 2.43 -16.46 23.02
CA PRO A 171 3.21 -17.10 24.07
C PRO A 171 2.37 -18.08 24.90
N ASP A 172 1.17 -17.70 25.30
CA ASP A 172 0.27 -18.52 26.11
C ASP A 172 -0.11 -19.82 25.41
N LEU A 173 -0.37 -19.77 24.10
CA LEU A 173 -0.69 -20.96 23.32
C LEU A 173 0.52 -21.90 23.25
N LYS A 174 1.72 -21.36 23.07
CA LYS A 174 2.96 -22.13 23.08
C LYS A 174 3.19 -22.84 24.42
N GLU A 175 2.98 -22.13 25.52
CA GLU A 175 3.11 -22.69 26.88
C GLU A 175 2.09 -23.80 27.15
N LYS A 176 0.83 -23.59 26.76
CA LYS A 176 -0.27 -24.56 26.92
C LYS A 176 0.01 -25.92 26.24
N PHE A 177 0.66 -25.92 25.09
CA PHE A 177 1.00 -27.14 24.34
C PHE A 177 2.37 -27.74 24.74
N GLY A 178 3.11 -27.06 25.61
CA GLY A 178 4.38 -27.52 26.20
C GLY A 178 5.60 -27.28 25.31
N VAL A 179 6.78 -27.45 25.91
CA VAL A 179 8.09 -27.25 25.27
C VAL A 179 8.50 -28.47 24.41
N ALA A 180 7.56 -29.16 23.79
CA ALA A 180 7.89 -30.21 22.85
C ALA A 180 8.72 -29.58 21.70
N SER A 181 10.01 -29.84 21.69
CA SER A 181 10.90 -29.40 20.62
C SER A 181 10.60 -30.22 19.38
N GLY A 182 10.27 -29.56 18.27
CA GLY A 182 10.17 -30.20 16.98
C GLY A 182 8.83 -30.02 16.27
N THR A 183 8.80 -30.54 15.05
CA THR A 183 7.71 -30.45 14.09
C THR A 183 6.40 -31.13 14.52
N ASN A 184 6.46 -32.08 15.48
CA ASN A 184 5.29 -32.74 16.08
C ASN A 184 4.35 -31.78 16.85
N LEU A 185 4.81 -30.59 17.19
CA LEU A 185 3.97 -29.61 17.89
C LEU A 185 2.87 -29.07 16.97
N LEU A 186 3.18 -28.82 15.71
CA LEU A 186 2.20 -28.29 14.73
C LEU A 186 1.06 -29.25 14.42
N SER A 187 1.29 -30.58 14.51
CA SER A 187 0.21 -31.57 14.30
C SER A 187 -0.83 -31.59 15.41
N ARG A 188 -0.54 -31.00 16.56
CA ARG A 188 -1.40 -30.97 17.76
C ARG A 188 -2.07 -29.62 18.00
N MET A 189 -1.60 -28.58 17.34
CA MET A 189 -2.10 -27.22 17.53
C MET A 189 -3.12 -26.87 16.44
N PRO A 190 -4.15 -26.06 16.75
CA PRO A 190 -5.06 -25.57 15.73
C PRO A 190 -4.32 -24.64 14.77
N LEU A 191 -4.50 -24.82 13.47
CA LEU A 191 -3.89 -23.97 12.44
C LEU A 191 -4.87 -22.88 12.03
N ILE A 192 -4.33 -21.71 11.70
CA ILE A 192 -5.08 -20.59 11.14
C ILE A 192 -4.73 -20.49 9.65
N HIS A 193 -5.74 -20.58 8.81
CA HIS A 193 -5.64 -20.51 7.37
C HIS A 193 -5.96 -19.10 6.87
N VAL A 194 -5.13 -18.57 5.98
CA VAL A 194 -5.40 -17.30 5.29
C VAL A 194 -5.70 -17.61 3.84
N THR A 195 -6.93 -17.36 3.40
CA THR A 195 -7.40 -17.77 2.07
C THR A 195 -6.94 -16.88 0.93
N SER A 196 -6.52 -15.64 1.21
CA SER A 196 -6.08 -14.67 0.20
C SER A 196 -4.62 -14.81 -0.24
N VAL A 197 -3.88 -15.78 0.31
CA VAL A 197 -2.44 -15.92 0.03
C VAL A 197 -2.13 -17.07 -0.91
N SER A 198 -1.05 -16.93 -1.69
CA SER A 198 -0.60 -17.97 -2.63
C SER A 198 0.18 -19.11 -1.95
N ILE A 199 0.86 -18.84 -0.84
CA ILE A 199 1.58 -19.85 -0.05
C ILE A 199 0.80 -20.13 1.21
N ASP A 200 0.23 -21.32 1.29
CA ASP A 200 -0.54 -21.85 2.41
C ASP A 200 0.27 -22.86 3.25
N TRP A 201 -0.38 -23.45 4.26
CA TRP A 201 0.21 -24.47 5.09
C TRP A 201 0.69 -25.70 4.31
N ASN A 202 -0.04 -26.16 3.29
CA ASN A 202 0.35 -27.32 2.47
C ASN A 202 1.68 -27.05 1.77
N GLN A 203 1.84 -25.87 1.20
CA GLN A 203 3.08 -25.49 0.52
C GLN A 203 4.22 -25.33 1.52
N TRP A 204 3.95 -24.73 2.70
CA TRP A 204 4.96 -24.59 3.75
C TRP A 204 5.46 -25.95 4.26
N PHE A 205 4.54 -26.90 4.56
CA PHE A 205 4.91 -28.24 5.01
C PHE A 205 5.76 -28.97 3.98
N ARG A 206 5.37 -28.93 2.70
CA ARG A 206 6.15 -29.53 1.61
C ARG A 206 7.56 -28.91 1.48
N ALA A 207 7.67 -27.60 1.52
CA ALA A 207 8.93 -26.88 1.41
C ALA A 207 9.85 -27.11 2.63
N SER A 208 9.26 -27.30 3.82
CA SER A 208 10.00 -27.58 5.06
C SER A 208 10.41 -29.06 5.20
N GLY A 209 9.92 -29.96 4.34
CA GLY A 209 10.19 -31.39 4.44
C GLY A 209 9.48 -32.07 5.63
N ILE A 210 8.45 -31.44 6.18
CA ILE A 210 7.68 -31.93 7.32
C ILE A 210 6.42 -32.59 6.78
N GLU A 211 6.06 -33.75 7.35
CA GLU A 211 4.84 -34.45 6.98
C GLU A 211 3.58 -33.58 7.27
N VAL A 212 2.69 -33.53 6.29
CA VAL A 212 1.44 -32.77 6.40
C VAL A 212 0.53 -33.47 7.42
N PRO A 213 0.10 -32.80 8.49
CA PRO A 213 -0.78 -33.40 9.47
C PRO A 213 -2.14 -33.76 8.87
N ALA A 214 -2.73 -34.90 9.27
CA ALA A 214 -4.10 -35.26 8.86
C ALA A 214 -5.16 -34.24 9.32
N SER A 215 -4.86 -33.45 10.34
CA SER A 215 -5.71 -32.39 10.90
C SER A 215 -5.48 -31.02 10.22
N ILE A 216 -4.75 -30.97 9.11
CA ILE A 216 -4.36 -29.69 8.49
C ILE A 216 -5.56 -28.80 8.16
N ASP A 217 -6.68 -29.39 7.76
CA ASP A 217 -7.89 -28.66 7.38
C ASP A 217 -8.74 -28.24 8.59
N ASN A 218 -8.35 -28.68 9.79
CA ASN A 218 -9.05 -28.31 11.01
C ASN A 218 -8.50 -27.00 11.55
N GLY A 219 -9.34 -25.99 11.65
CA GLY A 219 -8.92 -24.71 12.22
C GLY A 219 -9.75 -23.54 11.74
N LEU A 220 -9.28 -22.36 12.09
CA LEU A 220 -9.90 -21.11 11.70
C LEU A 220 -9.44 -20.70 10.30
N SER A 221 -10.39 -20.38 9.42
CA SER A 221 -10.10 -19.78 8.12
C SER A 221 -10.50 -18.31 8.11
N VAL A 222 -9.60 -17.44 7.65
CA VAL A 222 -9.80 -16.00 7.50
C VAL A 222 -9.36 -15.55 6.12
N ASP A 223 -9.86 -14.41 5.67
CA ASP A 223 -9.59 -13.89 4.32
C ASP A 223 -8.37 -12.97 4.25
N THR A 224 -7.91 -12.42 5.38
CA THR A 224 -6.78 -11.48 5.39
C THR A 224 -5.64 -11.91 6.29
N ILE A 225 -4.40 -11.56 5.90
CA ILE A 225 -3.20 -11.78 6.73
C ILE A 225 -3.34 -11.10 8.09
N GLN A 226 -3.93 -9.90 8.12
CA GLN A 226 -4.13 -9.14 9.36
C GLN A 226 -5.02 -9.92 10.35
N MET A 227 -6.16 -10.44 9.87
CA MET A 227 -7.03 -11.26 10.73
C MET A 227 -6.34 -12.54 11.21
N GLY A 228 -5.50 -13.14 10.37
CA GLY A 228 -4.69 -14.30 10.77
C GLY A 228 -3.75 -13.99 11.94
N PHE A 229 -3.04 -12.87 11.87
CA PHE A 229 -2.16 -12.41 12.96
C PHE A 229 -2.96 -12.05 14.22
N ASP A 230 -4.07 -11.33 14.07
CA ASP A 230 -4.91 -10.94 15.19
C ASP A 230 -5.54 -12.16 15.90
N ALA A 231 -5.90 -13.19 15.14
CA ALA A 231 -6.39 -14.47 15.69
C ALA A 231 -5.27 -15.20 16.44
N ALA A 232 -4.06 -15.25 15.89
CA ALA A 232 -2.92 -15.88 16.55
C ALA A 232 -2.52 -15.17 17.85
N VAL A 233 -2.52 -13.82 17.86
CA VAL A 233 -2.29 -13.02 19.09
C VAL A 233 -3.31 -13.34 20.17
N ARG A 234 -4.56 -13.63 19.81
CA ARG A 234 -5.63 -14.04 20.73
C ARG A 234 -5.58 -15.51 21.13
N GLY A 235 -4.54 -16.25 20.72
CA GLY A 235 -4.36 -17.67 21.10
C GLY A 235 -5.29 -18.64 20.37
N LEU A 236 -5.93 -18.23 19.27
CA LEU A 236 -6.87 -19.08 18.52
C LEU A 236 -6.17 -20.16 17.69
N GLY A 237 -4.86 -20.05 17.49
CA GLY A 237 -4.09 -21.04 16.75
C GLY A 237 -2.71 -20.55 16.32
N VAL A 238 -2.07 -21.36 15.49
CA VAL A 238 -0.79 -21.06 14.84
C VAL A 238 -1.08 -20.52 13.45
N VAL A 239 -0.45 -19.41 13.08
CA VAL A 239 -0.52 -18.84 11.75
C VAL A 239 0.87 -18.88 11.08
N LEU A 240 0.92 -18.92 9.75
CA LEU A 240 2.17 -18.65 9.02
C LEU A 240 2.52 -17.16 9.17
N GLY A 241 3.51 -16.90 10.01
CA GLY A 241 4.15 -15.58 10.10
C GLY A 241 4.84 -15.24 8.79
N ARG A 242 4.68 -13.99 8.36
CA ARG A 242 5.22 -13.45 7.12
C ARG A 242 6.10 -12.26 7.46
N SER A 243 7.43 -12.47 7.55
CA SER A 243 8.36 -11.35 7.71
C SER A 243 8.43 -10.57 6.38
N PRO A 244 8.40 -9.21 6.39
CA PRO A 244 8.54 -8.36 7.57
C PRO A 244 7.22 -8.02 8.30
N LEU A 245 6.06 -8.47 7.85
CA LEU A 245 4.75 -8.06 8.43
C LEU A 245 4.56 -8.46 9.89
N VAL A 246 5.03 -9.65 10.26
CA VAL A 246 4.86 -10.24 11.60
C VAL A 246 5.90 -9.74 12.61
N ASP A 247 6.94 -9.09 12.13
CA ASP A 247 8.14 -8.79 12.92
C ASP A 247 7.85 -7.91 14.14
N GLY A 248 7.01 -6.89 13.99
CA GLY A 248 6.62 -6.03 15.10
C GLY A 248 5.79 -6.74 16.17
N ASP A 249 5.04 -7.78 15.80
CA ASP A 249 4.32 -8.60 16.77
C ASP A 249 5.29 -9.51 17.56
N ILE A 250 6.37 -9.96 16.92
CA ILE A 250 7.43 -10.74 17.57
C ILE A 250 8.27 -9.84 18.48
N GLU A 251 8.70 -8.69 18.01
CA GLU A 251 9.49 -7.71 18.79
C GLU A 251 8.75 -7.23 20.04
N SER A 252 7.43 -7.07 19.94
CA SER A 252 6.57 -6.71 21.09
C SER A 252 6.18 -7.90 21.98
N GLY A 253 6.60 -9.12 21.66
CA GLY A 253 6.29 -10.32 22.42
C GLY A 253 4.85 -10.81 22.29
N ARG A 254 4.03 -10.23 21.40
CA ARG A 254 2.64 -10.68 21.15
C ARG A 254 2.57 -12.01 20.44
N LEU A 255 3.53 -12.28 19.58
CA LEU A 255 3.72 -13.54 18.89
C LEU A 255 5.13 -14.06 19.13
N VAL A 256 5.26 -15.37 19.15
CA VAL A 256 6.55 -16.06 19.24
C VAL A 256 6.69 -17.06 18.11
N PRO A 257 7.87 -17.16 17.50
CA PRO A 257 8.10 -18.19 16.51
C PRO A 257 8.11 -19.58 17.18
N LEU A 258 7.54 -20.53 16.47
CA LEU A 258 7.67 -21.94 16.83
C LEU A 258 8.93 -22.52 16.20
N ALA A 259 9.49 -23.57 16.82
CA ALA A 259 10.58 -24.30 16.21
C ALA A 259 10.15 -24.90 14.88
N GLY A 260 10.87 -24.57 13.81
CA GLY A 260 10.55 -25.00 12.46
C GLY A 260 11.44 -24.31 11.45
N GLN A 261 11.29 -24.68 10.18
CA GLN A 261 12.07 -24.06 9.11
C GLN A 261 11.45 -22.73 8.69
N THR A 262 12.30 -21.74 8.49
CA THR A 262 11.93 -20.53 7.77
C THR A 262 12.11 -20.80 6.28
N ILE A 263 11.05 -20.63 5.50
CA ILE A 263 11.11 -20.80 4.06
C ILE A 263 11.11 -19.42 3.37
N PRO A 264 11.98 -19.19 2.39
CA PRO A 264 11.93 -17.98 1.59
C PRO A 264 10.75 -18.05 0.62
N SER A 265 10.12 -16.90 0.37
CA SER A 265 9.17 -16.70 -0.73
C SER A 265 9.90 -16.18 -1.97
N ASP A 266 9.39 -16.47 -3.16
CA ASP A 266 9.82 -15.82 -4.41
C ASP A 266 9.15 -14.46 -4.62
N SER A 267 8.41 -13.99 -3.64
CA SER A 267 7.63 -12.77 -3.66
C SER A 267 8.04 -11.84 -2.53
N GLY A 268 7.78 -10.55 -2.71
CA GLY A 268 8.12 -9.53 -1.74
C GLY A 268 7.30 -8.27 -1.92
N TYR A 269 7.63 -7.26 -1.15
CA TYR A 269 6.98 -5.95 -1.19
C TYR A 269 7.81 -4.99 -2.03
N TRP A 270 7.14 -4.32 -2.94
CA TRP A 270 7.73 -3.42 -3.93
C TRP A 270 7.12 -2.04 -3.82
N LEU A 271 7.96 -1.03 -3.88
CA LEU A 271 7.56 0.34 -4.09
C LEU A 271 7.55 0.60 -5.59
N VAL A 272 6.40 1.01 -6.10
CA VAL A 272 6.16 1.33 -7.51
C VAL A 272 5.95 2.83 -7.64
N THR A 273 6.65 3.45 -8.59
CA THR A 273 6.50 4.87 -8.91
C THR A 273 6.17 5.02 -10.38
N SER A 274 5.77 6.22 -10.81
CA SER A 274 5.64 6.53 -12.24
C SER A 274 6.97 6.31 -12.97
N GLU A 275 6.92 5.89 -14.24
CA GLU A 275 8.09 5.69 -15.11
C GLU A 275 8.74 7.00 -15.56
N THR A 276 8.12 8.14 -15.31
CA THR A 276 8.63 9.45 -15.72
C THR A 276 9.91 9.81 -14.97
N GLU A 277 10.93 10.30 -15.68
CA GLU A 277 12.20 10.80 -15.08
C GLU A 277 11.97 11.91 -14.04
N PHE A 278 10.86 12.63 -14.16
CA PHE A 278 10.48 13.75 -13.31
C PHE A 278 9.44 13.32 -12.26
N GLN A 279 9.90 12.70 -11.20
CA GLN A 279 9.05 12.42 -10.04
C GLN A 279 8.92 13.66 -9.15
N LYS A 280 7.74 13.85 -8.54
CA LYS A 280 7.53 14.89 -7.51
C LYS A 280 8.60 14.83 -6.42
N PRO A 281 9.07 15.98 -5.89
CA PRO A 281 10.03 15.99 -4.78
C PRO A 281 9.59 15.15 -3.58
N GLU A 282 8.29 15.17 -3.24
CA GLU A 282 7.68 14.39 -2.15
C GLU A 282 7.87 12.89 -2.35
N VAL A 283 7.70 12.40 -3.58
CA VAL A 283 7.91 10.99 -3.97
C VAL A 283 9.36 10.58 -3.74
N LYS A 284 10.32 11.41 -4.16
CA LYS A 284 11.75 11.14 -3.97
C LYS A 284 12.14 11.11 -2.50
N LEU A 285 11.59 12.04 -1.69
CA LEU A 285 11.83 12.08 -0.24
C LEU A 285 11.23 10.86 0.46
N PHE A 286 9.98 10.54 0.17
CA PHE A 286 9.30 9.38 0.76
C PHE A 286 9.99 8.06 0.40
N ARG A 287 10.34 7.87 -0.88
CA ARG A 287 11.09 6.69 -1.33
C ARG A 287 12.41 6.53 -0.56
N ARG A 288 13.20 7.61 -0.46
CA ARG A 288 14.49 7.59 0.25
C ARG A 288 14.29 7.28 1.74
N TRP A 289 13.33 7.94 2.36
CA TRP A 289 12.99 7.72 3.76
C TRP A 289 12.56 6.28 4.01
N LEU A 290 11.62 5.74 3.22
CA LEU A 290 11.11 4.38 3.42
C LEU A 290 12.20 3.32 3.24
N LEU A 291 13.05 3.46 2.23
CA LEU A 291 14.19 2.57 2.04
C LEU A 291 15.19 2.64 3.21
N SER A 292 15.44 3.83 3.76
CA SER A 292 16.31 4.00 4.93
C SER A 292 15.71 3.33 6.18
N GLU A 293 14.41 3.51 6.43
CA GLU A 293 13.72 2.89 7.58
C GLU A 293 13.70 1.36 7.51
N LEU A 294 13.54 0.80 6.31
CA LEU A 294 13.55 -0.65 6.10
C LEU A 294 14.98 -1.22 6.06
N GLY A 295 15.94 -0.51 5.49
CA GLY A 295 17.36 -0.90 5.47
C GLY A 295 17.97 -0.94 6.88
N ALA A 296 17.68 0.06 7.70
CA ALA A 296 18.10 0.08 9.11
C ALA A 296 17.51 -1.09 9.91
N ALA A 297 16.27 -1.52 9.61
CA ALA A 297 15.66 -2.69 10.23
C ALA A 297 16.34 -4.01 9.84
N THR A 298 16.90 -4.09 8.63
CA THR A 298 17.56 -5.30 8.12
C THR A 298 18.97 -5.47 8.69
N GLU A 299 19.70 -4.38 8.95
CA GLU A 299 21.05 -4.43 9.55
C GLU A 299 21.02 -4.88 11.01
N HIS A 300 19.97 -4.59 11.77
CA HIS A 300 19.81 -5.05 13.16
C HIS A 300 19.46 -6.55 13.26
N ARG A 301 19.24 -7.23 12.14
CA ARG A 301 18.79 -8.63 12.05
C ARG A 301 19.81 -9.64 11.61
N LYS A 302 21.10 -9.31 11.52
CA LYS A 302 22.12 -10.36 11.35
C LYS A 302 22.00 -11.31 12.53
N PRO A 303 21.69 -12.61 12.32
CA PRO A 303 21.69 -13.59 13.38
C PRO A 303 23.07 -13.57 14.01
N ALA A 304 23.13 -13.53 15.34
CA ALA A 304 24.37 -13.73 16.07
C ALA A 304 25.00 -15.05 15.58
N PRO A 305 26.30 -15.09 15.28
CA PRO A 305 26.95 -16.31 14.86
C PRO A 305 26.73 -17.39 15.92
N PRO A 306 26.48 -18.65 15.55
CA PRO A 306 26.26 -19.73 16.51
C PRO A 306 27.44 -19.76 17.48
N GLY A 307 27.12 -19.63 18.78
CA GLY A 307 28.04 -19.37 19.87
C GLY A 307 29.25 -20.26 19.86
N SER A 308 30.40 -19.64 19.86
CA SER A 308 31.66 -20.21 20.34
C SER A 308 31.48 -20.58 21.83
N ARG A 309 31.13 -21.82 22.09
CA ARG A 309 31.33 -22.41 23.41
C ARG A 309 32.85 -22.43 23.67
N THR A 310 33.32 -21.43 24.41
CA THR A 310 34.60 -21.47 25.06
C THR A 310 34.61 -22.66 26.02
N ALA A 311 35.32 -23.71 25.64
CA ALA A 311 35.74 -24.76 26.54
C ALA A 311 36.72 -24.14 27.54
N GLN A 312 36.21 -23.80 28.75
CA GLN A 312 37.10 -23.58 29.88
C GLN A 312 37.37 -24.91 30.53
N GLY A 313 38.63 -25.32 30.37
CA GLY A 313 39.20 -26.52 30.95
C GLY A 313 39.06 -26.58 32.45
N ARG A 314 38.75 -27.78 32.94
CA ARG A 314 39.11 -28.23 34.27
C ARG A 314 40.58 -28.61 34.24
N ALA A 315 41.37 -27.90 35.00
CA ALA A 315 42.64 -28.37 35.50
C ALA A 315 42.69 -28.13 36.99
N ARG A 316 42.82 -29.24 37.69
CA ARG A 316 43.14 -29.49 39.12
C ARG A 316 41.98 -29.53 40.09
#